data_ae28363e1150a07654e9277b4e7e07c2
#
_entry.id   ae28363e1150a07654e9277b4e7e07c2
#
_cell.length_a   1.000
_cell.length_b   1.000
_cell.length_c   1.000
_cell.angle_alpha   90.00
_cell.angle_beta   90.00
_cell.angle_gamma   90.00
#
_symmetry.space_group_name_H-M   'P 1'
#
loop_
_entity.id
_entity.type
_entity.pdbx_description
1 polymer ?
#
loop_
_entity_poly.entity_id
_entity_poly.type
_entity_poly.pdbx_seq_one_letter_code
_entity_poly.pdbx_strand_id
1 'polypeptide(L)'
;DYLYTTQGNFSGTNTKPRTYREVARHRFLLLNKRSKKTAKKIRKELRYQLNCIYRNLCYIMHYDLSKLPKIMVQRYFTIWEVYRQQKEMLDEKKHYVKDRIVNLAQPWIRPIVRGKAKAKTEFGAKISISVVNGYTFLDRMSFDAYNEGDPEEFIQTVELYRKRFGC
;
A
#
# COMPACT_ATOMS: atom_id res chain seq x y z
N ASP A 1 -19.89 1.37 6.45
CA ASP A 1 -21.11 2.07 6.03
C ASP A 1 -21.88 1.25 4.99
N TYR A 2 -21.32 0.99 3.82
CA TYR A 2 -21.97 0.26 2.72
C TYR A 2 -22.60 -1.08 3.18
N LEU A 3 -21.84 -1.92 3.89
CA LEU A 3 -22.35 -3.22 4.40
C LEU A 3 -23.55 -3.05 5.35
N TYR A 4 -23.46 -2.10 6.26
CA TYR A 4 -24.58 -1.80 7.15
C TYR A 4 -25.82 -1.34 6.39
N THR A 5 -25.64 -0.51 5.37
CA THR A 5 -26.76 0.00 4.55
C THR A 5 -27.40 -1.10 3.70
N THR A 6 -26.60 -2.04 3.18
CA THR A 6 -27.10 -3.08 2.25
C THR A 6 -27.52 -4.38 2.93
N GLN A 7 -26.93 -4.73 4.07
CA GLN A 7 -27.16 -6.01 4.77
C GLN A 7 -27.72 -5.85 6.20
N GLY A 8 -27.93 -4.60 6.65
CA GLY A 8 -28.37 -4.32 8.01
C GLY A 8 -27.27 -4.53 9.07
N ASN A 9 -27.68 -4.68 10.31
CA ASN A 9 -26.74 -4.95 11.40
C ASN A 9 -26.63 -6.45 11.67
N PHE A 10 -25.40 -6.99 11.64
CA PHE A 10 -25.13 -8.40 11.93
C PHE A 10 -25.53 -8.84 13.35
N SER A 11 -25.56 -7.90 14.32
CA SER A 11 -25.95 -8.18 15.72
C SER A 11 -27.45 -8.16 15.98
N GLY A 12 -28.29 -7.97 14.95
CA GLY A 12 -29.74 -7.85 15.10
C GLY A 12 -30.22 -6.59 15.83
N THR A 13 -29.30 -5.70 16.23
CA THR A 13 -29.64 -4.41 16.84
C THR A 13 -29.78 -3.33 15.79
N ASN A 14 -30.64 -2.32 16.00
CA ASN A 14 -30.80 -1.19 15.08
C ASN A 14 -29.66 -0.15 15.17
N THR A 15 -28.61 -0.43 15.93
CA THR A 15 -27.50 0.49 16.13
C THR A 15 -26.33 0.20 15.20
N LYS A 16 -25.96 1.19 14.41
CA LYS A 16 -24.79 1.12 13.52
C LYS A 16 -23.49 0.93 14.32
N PRO A 17 -22.60 0.01 13.92
CA PRO A 17 -21.30 -0.16 14.58
C PRO A 17 -20.48 1.13 14.60
N ARG A 18 -19.91 1.46 15.76
CA ARG A 18 -19.07 2.67 15.93
C ARG A 18 -17.73 2.48 15.23
N THR A 19 -17.45 3.29 14.22
CA THR A 19 -16.17 3.23 13.47
C THR A 19 -15.05 4.04 14.13
N TYR A 20 -15.38 5.00 15.00
CA TYR A 20 -14.48 5.97 15.63
C TYR A 20 -13.62 6.79 14.64
N ARG A 21 -14.06 6.86 13.38
CA ARG A 21 -13.32 7.51 12.30
C ARG A 21 -12.96 8.96 12.61
N GLU A 22 -13.91 9.74 13.10
CA GLU A 22 -13.70 11.16 13.40
C GLU A 22 -12.70 11.36 14.55
N VAL A 23 -12.81 10.57 15.61
CA VAL A 23 -11.87 10.62 16.75
C VAL A 23 -10.46 10.22 16.29
N ALA A 24 -10.35 9.15 15.51
CA ALA A 24 -9.07 8.67 14.97
C ALA A 24 -8.42 9.74 14.07
N ARG A 25 -9.20 10.35 13.18
CA ARG A 25 -8.75 11.46 12.32
C ARG A 25 -8.29 12.67 13.14
N HIS A 26 -9.05 13.08 14.13
CA HIS A 26 -8.68 14.20 14.98
C HIS A 26 -7.36 13.95 15.71
N ARG A 27 -7.18 12.79 16.31
CA ARG A 27 -5.93 12.40 16.97
C ARG A 27 -4.74 12.38 16.01
N PHE A 28 -4.91 11.87 14.80
CA PHE A 28 -3.89 11.88 13.76
C PHE A 28 -3.47 13.31 13.40
N LEU A 29 -4.44 14.21 13.19
CA LEU A 29 -4.19 15.61 12.87
C LEU A 29 -3.48 16.33 14.02
N LEU A 30 -3.88 16.09 15.27
CA LEU A 30 -3.22 16.64 16.46
C LEU A 30 -1.75 16.19 16.55
N LEU A 31 -1.45 14.94 16.25
CA LEU A 31 -0.07 14.46 16.22
C LEU A 31 0.72 15.16 15.10
N ASN A 32 0.13 15.30 13.90
CA ASN A 32 0.82 15.89 12.75
C ASN A 32 1.11 17.40 12.93
N LYS A 33 0.26 18.12 13.62
CA LYS A 33 0.45 19.55 13.92
C LYS A 33 1.59 19.82 14.92
N ARG A 34 2.08 18.82 15.65
CA ARG A 34 3.16 18.99 16.62
C ARG A 34 4.51 19.16 15.91
N SER A 35 5.28 20.17 16.32
CA SER A 35 6.64 20.38 15.83
C SER A 35 7.58 19.24 16.25
N LYS A 36 7.51 18.79 17.51
CA LYS A 36 8.31 17.68 18.05
C LYS A 36 7.45 16.43 18.27
N LYS A 37 7.76 15.35 17.54
CA LYS A 37 7.08 14.06 17.61
C LYS A 37 8.03 13.02 18.19
N THR A 38 7.87 12.67 19.45
CA THR A 38 8.68 11.60 20.07
C THR A 38 8.21 10.22 19.59
N ALA A 39 9.13 9.26 19.46
CA ALA A 39 8.80 7.89 19.07
C ALA A 39 7.72 7.25 19.98
N LYS A 40 7.72 7.57 21.27
CA LYS A 40 6.69 7.12 22.23
C LYS A 40 5.30 7.63 21.85
N LYS A 41 5.18 8.92 21.49
CA LYS A 41 3.89 9.51 21.06
C LYS A 41 3.42 8.94 19.73
N ILE A 42 4.31 8.81 18.75
CA ILE A 42 3.99 8.20 17.44
C ILE A 42 3.47 6.77 17.65
N ARG A 43 4.17 5.92 18.42
CA ARG A 43 3.74 4.54 18.69
C ARG A 43 2.40 4.46 19.42
N LYS A 44 2.13 5.38 20.36
CA LYS A 44 0.85 5.45 21.07
C LYS A 44 -0.30 5.73 20.11
N GLU A 45 -0.15 6.71 19.21
CA GLU A 45 -1.19 7.06 18.25
C GLU A 45 -1.33 5.99 17.15
N LEU A 46 -0.22 5.42 16.67
CA LEU A 46 -0.27 4.30 15.72
C LEU A 46 -1.02 3.09 16.30
N ARG A 47 -0.75 2.72 17.56
CA ARG A 47 -1.50 1.64 18.23
C ARG A 47 -2.99 1.95 18.30
N TYR A 48 -3.35 3.18 18.60
CA TYR A 48 -4.76 3.58 18.62
C TYR A 48 -5.42 3.44 17.25
N GLN A 49 -4.75 3.91 16.17
CA GLN A 49 -5.24 3.77 14.79
C GLN A 49 -5.41 2.29 14.41
N LEU A 50 -4.42 1.47 14.69
CA LEU A 50 -4.47 0.03 14.41
C LEU A 50 -5.60 -0.66 15.16
N ASN A 51 -5.85 -0.32 16.42
CA ASN A 51 -6.98 -0.87 17.18
C ASN A 51 -8.33 -0.48 16.57
N CYS A 52 -8.46 0.74 16.05
CA CYS A 52 -9.67 1.16 15.34
C CYS A 52 -9.86 0.40 14.03
N ILE A 53 -8.77 0.20 13.26
CA ILE A 53 -8.80 -0.57 12.01
C ILE A 53 -9.16 -2.02 12.29
N TYR A 54 -8.48 -2.67 13.22
CA TYR A 54 -8.71 -4.07 13.59
C TYR A 54 -10.17 -4.32 13.96
N ARG A 55 -10.71 -3.52 14.85
CA ARG A 55 -12.13 -3.64 15.25
C ARG A 55 -13.07 -3.51 14.05
N ASN A 56 -12.81 -2.56 13.15
CA ASN A 56 -13.63 -2.37 11.95
C ASN A 56 -13.49 -3.56 10.99
N LEU A 57 -12.31 -4.14 10.87
CA LEU A 57 -12.07 -5.36 10.09
C LEU A 57 -12.82 -6.55 10.67
N CYS A 58 -12.79 -6.70 12.01
CA CYS A 58 -13.56 -7.75 12.71
C CYS A 58 -15.08 -7.57 12.49
N TYR A 59 -15.59 -6.35 12.51
CA TYR A 59 -17.00 -6.11 12.18
C TYR A 59 -17.34 -6.53 10.76
N ILE A 60 -16.47 -6.27 9.80
CA ILE A 60 -16.69 -6.63 8.39
C ILE A 60 -16.74 -8.15 8.22
N MET A 61 -15.99 -8.94 9.01
CA MET A 61 -16.00 -10.40 8.94
C MET A 61 -17.38 -11.04 9.23
N HIS A 62 -18.26 -10.34 9.92
CA HIS A 62 -19.62 -10.83 10.21
C HIS A 62 -20.59 -10.61 9.05
N TYR A 63 -20.18 -9.93 8.00
CA TYR A 63 -21.00 -9.68 6.82
C TYR A 63 -20.68 -10.64 5.68
N ASP A 64 -21.66 -10.87 4.82
CA ASP A 64 -21.46 -11.65 3.60
C ASP A 64 -20.68 -10.85 2.57
N LEU A 65 -19.39 -11.18 2.43
CA LEU A 65 -18.50 -10.50 1.48
C LEU A 65 -18.83 -10.80 0.01
N SER A 66 -19.57 -11.89 -0.27
CA SER A 66 -19.97 -12.23 -1.65
C SER A 66 -20.92 -11.19 -2.27
N LYS A 67 -21.64 -10.46 -1.42
CA LYS A 67 -22.55 -9.36 -1.81
C LYS A 67 -21.84 -8.03 -2.05
N LEU A 68 -20.50 -7.98 -1.85
CA LEU A 68 -19.72 -6.78 -2.09
C LEU A 68 -19.26 -6.70 -3.54
N PRO A 69 -19.15 -5.49 -4.11
CA PRO A 69 -18.40 -5.28 -5.35
C PRO A 69 -16.98 -5.80 -5.22
N LYS A 70 -16.47 -6.46 -6.27
CA LYS A 70 -15.12 -7.07 -6.30
C LYS A 70 -14.02 -6.12 -5.81
N ILE A 71 -14.10 -4.84 -6.19
CA ILE A 71 -13.14 -3.81 -5.76
C ILE A 71 -13.15 -3.59 -4.24
N MET A 72 -14.29 -3.70 -3.57
CA MET A 72 -14.39 -3.56 -2.12
C MET A 72 -13.83 -4.78 -1.40
N VAL A 73 -14.04 -5.97 -1.95
CA VAL A 73 -13.44 -7.21 -1.43
C VAL A 73 -11.92 -7.14 -1.53
N GLN A 74 -11.38 -6.73 -2.67
CA GLN A 74 -9.94 -6.54 -2.85
C GLN A 74 -9.38 -5.52 -1.86
N ARG A 75 -10.06 -4.37 -1.67
CA ARG A 75 -9.65 -3.36 -0.68
C ARG A 75 -9.68 -3.88 0.75
N TYR A 76 -10.67 -4.70 1.09
CA TYR A 76 -10.74 -5.32 2.41
C TYR A 76 -9.51 -6.17 2.70
N PHE A 77 -9.12 -7.06 1.79
CA PHE A 77 -7.91 -7.86 1.95
C PHE A 77 -6.62 -7.02 1.93
N THR A 78 -6.57 -5.99 1.10
CA THR A 78 -5.45 -5.03 1.10
C THR A 78 -5.32 -4.33 2.45
N ILE A 79 -6.43 -3.92 3.08
CA ILE A 79 -6.42 -3.26 4.39
C ILE A 79 -5.98 -4.25 5.48
N TRP A 80 -6.38 -5.52 5.41
CA TRP A 80 -5.88 -6.57 6.30
C TRP A 80 -4.35 -6.70 6.22
N GLU A 81 -3.82 -6.76 5.01
CA GLU A 81 -2.38 -6.87 4.82
C GLU A 81 -1.64 -5.61 5.32
N VAL A 82 -2.15 -4.42 5.03
CA VAL A 82 -1.59 -3.18 5.59
C VAL A 82 -1.64 -3.18 7.12
N TYR A 83 -2.75 -3.63 7.72
CA TYR A 83 -2.85 -3.77 9.18
C TYR A 83 -1.76 -4.72 9.71
N ARG A 84 -1.59 -5.90 9.10
CA ARG A 84 -0.58 -6.90 9.49
C ARG A 84 0.82 -6.28 9.44
N GLN A 85 1.19 -5.66 8.32
CA GLN A 85 2.49 -5.02 8.11
C GLN A 85 2.75 -3.89 9.14
N GLN A 86 1.77 -3.04 9.39
CA GLN A 86 1.91 -1.94 10.36
C GLN A 86 1.97 -2.46 11.81
N LYS A 87 1.23 -3.52 12.12
CA LYS A 87 1.25 -4.17 13.43
C LYS A 87 2.60 -4.82 13.70
N GLU A 88 3.15 -5.55 12.73
CA GLU A 88 4.50 -6.15 12.79
C GLU A 88 5.56 -5.07 13.04
N MET A 89 5.57 -3.99 12.25
CA MET A 89 6.51 -2.88 12.45
C MET A 89 6.38 -2.21 13.82
N LEU A 90 5.15 -2.09 14.34
CA LEU A 90 4.89 -1.50 15.66
C LEU A 90 5.43 -2.39 16.78
N ASP A 91 5.17 -3.69 16.73
CA ASP A 91 5.53 -4.66 17.77
C ASP A 91 7.05 -4.90 17.81
N GLU A 92 7.66 -5.04 16.65
CA GLU A 92 9.10 -5.25 16.51
C GLU A 92 9.92 -3.95 16.55
N LYS A 93 9.25 -2.80 16.65
CA LYS A 93 9.86 -1.45 16.64
C LYS A 93 10.72 -1.20 15.39
N LYS A 94 10.39 -1.85 14.28
CA LYS A 94 11.02 -1.68 12.97
C LYS A 94 10.36 -0.54 12.18
N HIS A 95 11.08 -0.02 11.19
CA HIS A 95 10.58 1.02 10.27
C HIS A 95 10.37 0.52 8.85
N TYR A 96 10.63 -0.77 8.61
CA TYR A 96 10.45 -1.41 7.32
C TYR A 96 9.81 -2.79 7.47
N VAL A 97 9.17 -3.24 6.40
CA VAL A 97 8.66 -4.59 6.19
C VAL A 97 8.80 -4.92 4.70
N LYS A 98 9.04 -6.20 4.40
CA LYS A 98 9.14 -6.65 3.02
C LYS A 98 7.82 -6.40 2.29
N ASP A 99 7.91 -5.98 1.03
CA ASP A 99 6.75 -5.72 0.15
C ASP A 99 5.73 -4.74 0.72
N ARG A 100 6.21 -3.73 1.46
CA ARG A 100 5.36 -2.75 2.14
C ARG A 100 4.38 -2.10 1.18
N ILE A 101 3.10 -2.21 1.50
CA ILE A 101 2.02 -1.52 0.79
C ILE A 101 2.01 -0.06 1.21
N VAL A 102 2.13 0.85 0.24
CA VAL A 102 2.15 2.30 0.44
C VAL A 102 0.96 3.01 -0.16
N ASN A 103 0.21 2.32 -1.03
CA ASN A 103 -0.98 2.86 -1.69
C ASN A 103 -2.09 1.80 -1.70
N LEU A 104 -3.25 2.11 -1.09
CA LEU A 104 -4.38 1.20 -1.01
C LEU A 104 -5.09 0.98 -2.35
N ALA A 105 -5.03 1.95 -3.24
CA ALA A 105 -5.63 1.84 -4.57
C ALA A 105 -4.75 1.04 -5.55
N GLN A 106 -3.45 1.04 -5.30
CA GLN A 106 -2.42 0.39 -6.12
C GLN A 106 -1.46 -0.37 -5.20
N PRO A 107 -1.88 -1.48 -4.58
CA PRO A 107 -1.11 -2.19 -3.56
C PRO A 107 0.17 -2.87 -4.08
N TRP A 108 0.32 -2.94 -5.40
CA TRP A 108 1.53 -3.45 -6.07
C TRP A 108 2.65 -2.42 -6.19
N ILE A 109 2.38 -1.12 -6.02
CA ILE A 109 3.41 -0.09 -6.05
C ILE A 109 4.31 -0.21 -4.83
N ARG A 110 5.63 -0.21 -5.09
CA ARG A 110 6.67 -0.29 -4.05
C ARG A 110 7.42 1.04 -3.95
N PRO A 111 7.92 1.39 -2.75
CA PRO A 111 8.82 2.52 -2.60
C PRO A 111 10.16 2.20 -3.26
N ILE A 112 10.63 3.10 -4.11
CA ILE A 112 11.93 3.02 -4.79
C ILE A 112 12.86 4.01 -4.11
N VAL A 113 13.90 3.52 -3.45
CA VAL A 113 14.89 4.38 -2.81
C VAL A 113 15.93 4.77 -3.85
N ARG A 114 15.93 6.05 -4.23
CA ARG A 114 16.95 6.65 -5.09
C ARG A 114 17.68 7.71 -4.28
N GLY A 115 18.98 7.67 -4.17
CA GLY A 115 19.80 8.57 -3.37
C GLY A 115 19.78 10.07 -3.77
N LYS A 116 18.67 10.56 -4.32
CA LYS A 116 18.49 11.96 -4.73
C LYS A 116 18.34 12.89 -3.51
N ALA A 117 18.98 14.05 -3.55
CA ALA A 117 19.02 15.02 -2.45
C ALA A 117 17.62 15.55 -2.06
N LYS A 118 16.70 15.74 -3.01
CA LYS A 118 15.37 16.33 -2.77
C LYS A 118 14.26 15.32 -2.48
N ALA A 119 14.33 14.11 -3.05
CA ALA A 119 13.33 13.06 -2.87
C ALA A 119 14.03 11.72 -2.74
N LYS A 120 14.18 11.25 -1.49
CA LYS A 120 14.86 9.97 -1.20
C LYS A 120 14.08 8.75 -1.68
N THR A 121 12.77 8.87 -1.86
CA THR A 121 11.88 7.77 -2.23
C THR A 121 10.96 8.21 -3.34
N GLU A 122 10.89 7.42 -4.38
CA GLU A 122 9.96 7.56 -5.51
C GLU A 122 8.95 6.42 -5.49
N PHE A 123 7.81 6.61 -6.14
CA PHE A 123 6.74 5.62 -6.23
C PHE A 123 6.28 5.53 -7.68
N GLY A 124 6.07 4.33 -8.19
CA GLY A 124 5.58 4.13 -9.53
C GLY A 124 6.18 2.91 -10.20
N ALA A 125 5.95 2.79 -11.51
CA ALA A 125 6.59 1.79 -12.33
C ALA A 125 8.00 2.25 -12.71
N LYS A 126 8.94 1.31 -12.80
CA LYS A 126 10.19 1.45 -13.52
C LYS A 126 9.97 1.00 -14.94
N ILE A 127 10.43 1.79 -15.89
CA ILE A 127 10.41 1.45 -17.31
C ILE A 127 11.85 1.40 -17.82
N SER A 128 12.16 0.39 -18.62
CA SER A 128 13.36 0.30 -19.43
C SER A 128 12.96 0.59 -20.86
N ILE A 129 13.72 1.44 -21.52
CA ILE A 129 13.48 1.83 -22.90
C ILE A 129 14.78 1.73 -23.70
N SER A 130 14.66 1.28 -24.96
CA SER A 130 15.75 1.39 -25.94
C SER A 130 15.40 2.39 -27.02
N VAL A 131 16.43 3.03 -27.58
CA VAL A 131 16.29 3.94 -28.71
C VAL A 131 17.13 3.43 -29.84
N VAL A 132 16.49 3.11 -30.97
CA VAL A 132 17.16 2.57 -32.17
C VAL A 132 16.71 3.40 -33.37
N ASN A 133 17.66 3.99 -34.08
CA ASN A 133 17.41 4.82 -35.25
C ASN A 133 16.38 5.95 -35.02
N GLY A 134 16.37 6.53 -33.81
CA GLY A 134 15.41 7.58 -33.41
C GLY A 134 14.04 7.09 -32.93
N TYR A 135 13.76 5.80 -32.98
CA TYR A 135 12.53 5.20 -32.45
C TYR A 135 12.72 4.69 -31.04
N THR A 136 11.75 4.96 -30.19
CA THR A 136 11.74 4.53 -28.76
C THR A 136 10.91 3.27 -28.61
N PHE A 137 11.47 2.25 -27.97
CA PHE A 137 10.83 0.98 -27.67
C PHE A 137 10.74 0.80 -26.16
N LEU A 138 9.58 0.36 -25.67
CA LEU A 138 9.43 -0.08 -24.27
C LEU A 138 9.93 -1.54 -24.19
N ASP A 139 11.00 -1.74 -23.44
CA ASP A 139 11.60 -3.08 -23.26
C ASP A 139 11.03 -3.78 -22.03
N ARG A 140 10.87 -3.04 -20.92
CA ARG A 140 10.35 -3.61 -19.69
C ARG A 140 9.56 -2.56 -18.89
N MET A 141 8.55 -3.04 -18.19
CA MET A 141 7.85 -2.30 -17.13
C MET A 141 7.72 -3.20 -15.90
N SER A 142 8.16 -2.70 -14.74
CA SER A 142 8.02 -3.39 -13.46
C SER A 142 7.62 -2.44 -12.35
N PHE A 143 6.86 -2.92 -11.38
CA PHE A 143 6.56 -2.22 -10.14
C PHE A 143 7.47 -2.65 -8.98
N ASP A 144 8.37 -3.60 -9.22
CA ASP A 144 9.30 -4.09 -8.22
C ASP A 144 10.47 -3.14 -8.02
N ALA A 145 11.04 -3.16 -6.83
CA ALA A 145 12.28 -2.45 -6.53
C ALA A 145 13.46 -3.29 -7.05
N TYR A 146 13.84 -3.11 -8.30
CA TYR A 146 15.05 -3.70 -8.87
C TYR A 146 16.13 -2.65 -9.09
N ASN A 147 17.39 -3.06 -9.14
CA ASN A 147 18.51 -2.18 -9.44
C ASN A 147 18.57 -1.89 -10.94
N GLU A 148 18.74 -0.62 -11.29
CA GLU A 148 19.06 -0.24 -12.67
C GLU A 148 20.49 -0.69 -13.00
N GLY A 149 20.66 -1.32 -14.17
CA GLY A 149 21.96 -1.85 -14.60
C GLY A 149 22.25 -3.28 -14.12
N ASP A 150 21.23 -4.02 -13.71
CA ASP A 150 21.35 -5.45 -13.48
C ASP A 150 21.83 -6.14 -14.79
N PRO A 151 22.92 -6.92 -14.76
CA PRO A 151 23.41 -7.65 -15.94
C PRO A 151 22.35 -8.50 -16.63
N GLU A 152 21.44 -9.11 -15.88
CA GLU A 152 20.35 -9.91 -16.43
C GLU A 152 19.36 -9.02 -17.23
N GLU A 153 19.09 -7.81 -16.78
CA GLU A 153 18.23 -6.88 -17.50
C GLU A 153 18.86 -6.43 -18.83
N PHE A 154 20.16 -6.18 -18.83
CA PHE A 154 20.88 -5.85 -20.06
C PHE A 154 20.83 -6.98 -21.08
N ILE A 155 21.06 -8.23 -20.65
CA ILE A 155 20.97 -9.42 -21.52
C ILE A 155 19.57 -9.52 -22.14
N GLN A 156 18.52 -9.37 -21.33
CA GLN A 156 17.13 -9.41 -21.82
C GLN A 156 16.85 -8.30 -22.84
N THR A 157 17.40 -7.10 -22.64
CA THR A 157 17.27 -6.00 -23.60
C THR A 157 17.94 -6.32 -24.92
N VAL A 158 19.13 -6.94 -24.90
CA VAL A 158 19.85 -7.38 -26.12
C VAL A 158 19.07 -8.46 -26.84
N GLU A 159 18.49 -9.42 -26.12
CA GLU A 159 17.66 -10.48 -26.72
C GLU A 159 16.37 -9.90 -27.37
N LEU A 160 15.74 -8.93 -26.74
CA LEU A 160 14.61 -8.21 -27.32
C LEU A 160 14.99 -7.46 -28.58
N TYR A 161 16.18 -6.83 -28.60
CA TYR A 161 16.71 -6.17 -29.79
C TYR A 161 16.88 -7.17 -30.93
N ARG A 162 17.55 -8.31 -30.68
CA ARG A 162 17.73 -9.37 -31.67
C ARG A 162 16.40 -9.87 -32.22
N LYS A 163 15.43 -10.12 -31.35
CA LYS A 163 14.10 -10.57 -31.75
C LYS A 163 13.35 -9.57 -32.63
N ARG A 164 13.52 -8.27 -32.36
CA ARG A 164 12.85 -7.20 -33.13
C ARG A 164 13.48 -6.95 -34.50
N PHE A 165 14.79 -7.05 -34.59
CA PHE A 165 15.55 -6.60 -35.77
C PHE A 165 16.22 -7.76 -36.54
N GLY A 166 16.15 -8.96 -36.04
CA GLY A 166 16.66 -10.16 -36.75
C GLY A 166 18.17 -10.27 -36.79
N CYS A 167 18.90 -9.64 -35.84
CA CYS A 167 20.36 -9.61 -35.78
C CYS A 167 20.89 -10.61 -34.76
#